data_b50b43d1f1246ddd808c5e28b4062ecc
#
_entry.id   b50b43d1f1246ddd808c5e28b4062ecc
#
_cell.length_a   1.000
_cell.length_b   1.000
_cell.length_c   1.000
_cell.angle_alpha   90.00
_cell.angle_beta   90.00
_cell.angle_gamma   90.00
#
_symmetry.space_group_name_H-M   'P 1'
#
loop_
_entity.id
_entity.type
_entity.pdbx_description
1 polymer ?
#
loop_
_entity_poly.entity_id
_entity_poly.type
_entity_poly.pdbx_seq_one_letter_code
_entity_poly.pdbx_strand_id
1 'polypeptide(L)'
;MLKIFLTSFVVALLSIFNFQVHAAECDGLGINEKIECLKKETEKLSGQSKTLSSQISQFDAQIKLTTLKVEQTQEKIDQLSGRIDQLEGSLGSLTEAFSERVVETYKMSKVNDPLLLLISSPNLNEVFSRYSYLRKIQDADRDLLQRLQQAQDTYKDERVDQEQLQNELESQQKLLNTQKLAKKLLLDQTKNDEKKYQTLLSQALAEKAAIEKALVSGTKVGPVKAGDPIAMVGNSGYPSCSTGKHLHFEVRKNNTWVDPAPFLQNKTIQDEEKGGTASIGSGGWQWPLSDPIRMTQHYGHTPWSWRYSYSGGIHTGFDLNSSSSDVIRAPADGNLFKSSEKCGSSTINIVYIEHADSVISFYLHVQ
;
A
#
# COMPACT_ATOMS: atom_id res chain seq x y z
N MET A 1 -42.94 72.33 -5.36
CA MET A 1 -43.10 70.99 -4.78
C MET A 1 -42.16 70.03 -5.50
N LEU A 2 -41.01 69.84 -4.97
CA LEU A 2 -39.93 69.10 -5.62
C LEU A 2 -39.91 67.65 -5.00
N LYS A 3 -40.23 66.62 -5.79
CA LYS A 3 -40.14 65.23 -5.38
C LYS A 3 -38.73 64.68 -5.71
N ILE A 4 -37.96 64.45 -4.67
CA ILE A 4 -36.67 63.82 -4.76
C ILE A 4 -36.91 62.32 -4.82
N PHE A 5 -36.53 61.67 -5.92
CA PHE A 5 -36.44 60.23 -6.07
C PHE A 5 -35.07 59.75 -5.54
N LEU A 6 -35.10 59.07 -4.42
CA LEU A 6 -33.92 58.40 -3.85
C LEU A 6 -33.82 57.00 -4.49
N THR A 7 -32.94 56.85 -5.47
CA THR A 7 -32.58 55.51 -6.02
C THR A 7 -31.57 54.85 -5.11
N SER A 8 -32.02 53.85 -4.37
CA SER A 8 -31.15 52.96 -3.60
C SER A 8 -30.33 52.07 -4.54
N PHE A 9 -29.06 52.34 -4.64
CA PHE A 9 -28.09 51.50 -5.32
C PHE A 9 -27.69 50.36 -4.37
N VAL A 10 -28.31 49.19 -4.54
CA VAL A 10 -27.90 47.96 -3.83
C VAL A 10 -26.66 47.42 -4.53
N VAL A 11 -25.51 47.72 -3.97
CA VAL A 11 -24.24 47.05 -4.35
C VAL A 11 -24.27 45.68 -3.76
N ALA A 12 -24.58 44.66 -4.58
CA ALA A 12 -24.36 43.26 -4.25
C ALA A 12 -22.84 43.00 -4.21
N LEU A 13 -22.28 43.01 -3.01
CA LEU A 13 -20.94 42.48 -2.76
C LEU A 13 -20.96 40.98 -3.08
N LEU A 14 -20.58 40.61 -4.29
CA LEU A 14 -20.11 39.25 -4.59
C LEU A 14 -18.83 39.02 -3.83
N SER A 15 -18.96 38.47 -2.61
CA SER A 15 -17.86 37.87 -1.89
C SER A 15 -17.37 36.68 -2.70
N ILE A 16 -16.37 36.92 -3.54
CA ILE A 16 -15.53 35.86 -4.11
C ILE A 16 -14.83 35.22 -2.93
N PHE A 17 -15.40 34.15 -2.40
CA PHE A 17 -14.71 33.26 -1.49
C PHE A 17 -13.53 32.67 -2.28
N ASN A 18 -12.38 33.32 -2.18
CA ASN A 18 -11.11 32.70 -2.49
C ASN A 18 -10.96 31.51 -1.55
N PHE A 19 -11.26 30.32 -2.01
CA PHE A 19 -10.81 29.09 -1.40
C PHE A 19 -9.27 29.04 -1.54
N GLN A 20 -8.57 29.80 -0.74
CA GLN A 20 -7.16 29.54 -0.48
C GLN A 20 -7.09 28.24 0.30
N VAL A 21 -6.51 27.23 -0.34
CA VAL A 21 -6.22 25.92 0.21
C VAL A 21 -5.48 26.05 1.54
N HIS A 22 -6.08 25.56 2.61
CA HIS A 22 -5.61 25.66 3.99
C HIS A 22 -4.45 24.71 4.33
N ALA A 23 -3.53 24.49 3.38
CA ALA A 23 -2.25 23.82 3.72
C ALA A 23 -1.42 24.64 4.75
N ALA A 24 -1.79 25.90 4.98
CA ALA A 24 -1.14 26.78 5.93
C ALA A 24 -1.50 26.50 7.41
N GLU A 25 -2.62 25.83 7.69
CA GLU A 25 -3.03 25.55 9.07
C GLU A 25 -2.17 24.48 9.77
N CYS A 26 -1.54 23.60 9.01
CA CYS A 26 -0.65 22.56 9.56
C CYS A 26 0.83 22.99 9.62
N ASP A 27 1.19 24.17 9.12
CA ASP A 27 2.56 24.66 9.13
C ASP A 27 2.88 25.28 10.52
N GLY A 28 4.02 24.89 11.11
CA GLY A 28 4.45 25.32 12.44
C GLY A 28 4.18 24.32 13.57
N LEU A 29 3.51 23.20 13.28
CA LEU A 29 3.31 22.09 14.22
C LEU A 29 4.50 21.15 14.25
N GLY A 30 4.67 20.42 15.36
CA GLY A 30 5.61 19.29 15.43
C GLY A 30 5.25 18.19 14.41
N ILE A 31 6.22 17.33 14.05
CA ILE A 31 6.05 16.35 12.96
C ILE A 31 4.83 15.43 13.16
N ASN A 32 4.59 14.96 14.38
CA ASN A 32 3.46 14.09 14.72
C ASN A 32 2.12 14.84 14.61
N GLU A 33 2.04 16.04 15.13
CA GLU A 33 0.85 16.90 15.08
C GLU A 33 0.55 17.32 13.65
N LYS A 34 1.56 17.59 12.85
CA LYS A 34 1.47 17.92 11.43
C LYS A 34 0.95 16.72 10.61
N ILE A 35 1.38 15.50 10.90
CA ILE A 35 0.88 14.28 10.29
C ILE A 35 -0.61 14.10 10.60
N GLU A 36 -1.04 14.26 11.86
CA GLU A 36 -2.45 14.14 12.24
C GLU A 36 -3.33 15.25 11.63
N CYS A 37 -2.82 16.46 11.55
CA CYS A 37 -3.49 17.57 10.86
C CYS A 37 -3.71 17.26 9.38
N LEU A 38 -2.66 16.81 8.67
CA LEU A 38 -2.74 16.47 7.25
C LEU A 38 -3.60 15.23 6.96
N LYS A 39 -3.69 14.27 7.87
CA LYS A 39 -4.63 13.15 7.75
C LYS A 39 -6.07 13.66 7.71
N LYS A 40 -6.46 14.50 8.67
CA LYS A 40 -7.81 15.10 8.73
C LYS A 40 -8.11 15.94 7.49
N GLU A 41 -7.13 16.71 7.00
CA GLU A 41 -7.27 17.50 5.77
C GLU A 41 -7.48 16.59 4.55
N THR A 42 -6.70 15.51 4.43
CA THR A 42 -6.82 14.54 3.35
C THR A 42 -8.19 13.84 3.35
N GLU A 43 -8.69 13.45 4.53
CA GLU A 43 -10.03 12.86 4.69
C GLU A 43 -11.14 13.83 4.28
N LYS A 44 -11.05 15.09 4.71
CA LYS A 44 -11.99 16.15 4.33
C LYS A 44 -12.01 16.39 2.82
N LEU A 45 -10.84 16.45 2.19
CA LEU A 45 -10.70 16.66 0.76
C LEU A 45 -11.19 15.45 -0.06
N SER A 46 -11.02 14.23 0.43
CA SER A 46 -11.50 13.02 -0.26
C SER A 46 -13.01 13.01 -0.46
N GLY A 47 -13.79 13.58 0.48
CA GLY A 47 -15.23 13.75 0.35
C GLY A 47 -15.66 14.88 -0.58
N GLN A 48 -14.76 15.75 -1.01
CA GLN A 48 -15.02 16.97 -1.80
C GLN A 48 -14.45 16.95 -3.21
N SER A 49 -13.87 15.84 -3.68
CA SER A 49 -13.13 15.72 -4.96
C SER A 49 -14.01 15.81 -6.21
N LYS A 50 -14.90 16.82 -6.28
CA LYS A 50 -15.79 17.03 -7.43
C LYS A 50 -15.22 17.98 -8.49
N THR A 51 -14.15 18.70 -8.17
CA THR A 51 -13.50 19.66 -9.08
C THR A 51 -12.03 19.30 -9.27
N LEU A 52 -11.46 19.72 -10.40
CA LEU A 52 -10.02 19.55 -10.67
C LEU A 52 -9.16 20.21 -9.58
N SER A 53 -9.54 21.42 -9.15
CA SER A 53 -8.83 22.14 -8.09
C SER A 53 -8.83 21.36 -6.77
N SER A 54 -9.98 20.80 -6.34
CA SER A 54 -10.05 19.99 -5.13
C SER A 54 -9.28 18.69 -5.26
N GLN A 55 -9.24 18.07 -6.44
CA GLN A 55 -8.45 16.87 -6.69
C GLN A 55 -6.94 17.15 -6.64
N ILE A 56 -6.49 18.27 -7.21
CA ILE A 56 -5.08 18.71 -7.12
C ILE A 56 -4.70 18.95 -5.65
N SER A 57 -5.55 19.65 -4.89
CA SER A 57 -5.32 19.92 -3.47
C SER A 57 -5.26 18.63 -2.64
N GLN A 58 -6.10 17.64 -2.96
CA GLN A 58 -6.04 16.33 -2.33
C GLN A 58 -4.71 15.64 -2.58
N PHE A 59 -4.21 15.64 -3.82
CA PHE A 59 -2.89 15.08 -4.12
C PHE A 59 -1.77 15.82 -3.39
N ASP A 60 -1.84 17.15 -3.30
CA ASP A 60 -0.82 17.93 -2.59
C ASP A 60 -0.79 17.60 -1.10
N ALA A 61 -1.97 17.49 -0.46
CA ALA A 61 -2.07 17.06 0.93
C ALA A 61 -1.55 15.64 1.15
N GLN A 62 -1.89 14.69 0.26
CA GLN A 62 -1.41 13.31 0.32
C GLN A 62 0.11 13.21 0.14
N ILE A 63 0.67 13.91 -0.84
CA ILE A 63 2.11 13.96 -1.10
C ILE A 63 2.84 14.55 0.11
N LYS A 64 2.35 15.66 0.67
CA LYS A 64 2.93 16.30 1.85
C LYS A 64 2.90 15.37 3.06
N LEU A 65 1.75 14.71 3.30
CA LEU A 65 1.58 13.73 4.37
C LEU A 65 2.55 12.54 4.23
N THR A 66 2.62 11.96 3.03
CA THR A 66 3.50 10.81 2.78
C THR A 66 4.97 11.19 2.88
N THR A 67 5.36 12.39 2.42
CA THR A 67 6.73 12.92 2.58
C THR A 67 7.12 13.01 4.05
N LEU A 68 6.24 13.57 4.90
CA LEU A 68 6.51 13.67 6.33
C LEU A 68 6.60 12.31 7.03
N LYS A 69 5.81 11.33 6.59
CA LYS A 69 5.92 9.96 7.11
C LYS A 69 7.27 9.31 6.73
N VAL A 70 7.71 9.51 5.49
CA VAL A 70 9.06 9.07 5.03
C VAL A 70 10.15 9.69 5.91
N GLU A 71 10.10 11.00 6.13
CA GLU A 71 11.06 11.70 6.99
C GLU A 71 11.02 11.16 8.42
N GLN A 72 9.83 11.00 9.02
CA GLN A 72 9.67 10.47 10.37
C GLN A 72 10.19 9.03 10.49
N THR A 73 9.93 8.17 9.50
CA THR A 73 10.39 6.78 9.51
C THR A 73 11.90 6.73 9.36
N GLN A 74 12.49 7.56 8.49
CA GLN A 74 13.95 7.68 8.36
C GLN A 74 14.60 8.13 9.67
N GLU A 75 14.06 9.14 10.33
CA GLU A 75 14.57 9.62 11.63
C GLU A 75 14.54 8.53 12.70
N LYS A 76 13.46 7.71 12.74
CA LYS A 76 13.38 6.57 13.66
C LYS A 76 14.45 5.52 13.36
N ILE A 77 14.71 5.22 12.08
CA ILE A 77 15.75 4.28 11.65
C ILE A 77 17.13 4.80 12.10
N ASP A 78 17.41 6.07 11.92
CA ASP A 78 18.69 6.68 12.31
C ASP A 78 18.91 6.64 13.83
N GLN A 79 17.87 6.96 14.62
CA GLN A 79 17.91 6.84 16.09
C GLN A 79 18.13 5.39 16.53
N LEU A 80 17.42 4.45 15.92
CA LEU A 80 17.52 3.02 16.21
C LEU A 80 18.90 2.48 15.85
N SER A 81 19.45 2.89 14.70
CA SER A 81 20.82 2.53 14.29
C SER A 81 21.85 2.97 15.32
N GLY A 82 21.76 4.21 15.82
CA GLY A 82 22.66 4.70 16.87
C GLY A 82 22.56 3.91 18.18
N ARG A 83 21.35 3.44 18.55
CA ARG A 83 21.18 2.54 19.73
C ARG A 83 21.76 1.15 19.50
N ILE A 84 21.57 0.60 18.30
CA ILE A 84 22.14 -0.69 17.91
C ILE A 84 23.67 -0.66 17.99
N ASP A 85 24.31 0.41 17.47
CA ASP A 85 25.77 0.58 17.54
C ASP A 85 26.27 0.64 18.98
N GLN A 86 25.55 1.34 19.88
CA GLN A 86 25.87 1.38 21.31
C GLN A 86 25.71 0.03 22.00
N LEU A 87 24.66 -0.72 21.65
CA LEU A 87 24.43 -2.07 22.17
C LEU A 87 25.52 -3.05 21.67
N GLU A 88 25.94 -2.95 20.43
CA GLU A 88 27.00 -3.75 19.84
C GLU A 88 28.33 -3.53 20.54
N GLY A 89 28.69 -2.26 20.81
CA GLY A 89 29.87 -1.93 21.61
C GLY A 89 29.78 -2.44 23.05
N SER A 90 28.61 -2.33 23.69
CA SER A 90 28.36 -2.86 25.04
C SER A 90 28.44 -4.40 25.08
N LEU A 91 27.86 -5.07 24.09
CA LEU A 91 27.95 -6.54 23.95
C LEU A 91 29.39 -7.02 23.76
N GLY A 92 30.18 -6.30 22.95
CA GLY A 92 31.59 -6.58 22.79
C GLY A 92 32.32 -6.54 24.12
N SER A 93 32.19 -5.47 24.89
CA SER A 93 32.82 -5.28 26.20
C SER A 93 32.37 -6.33 27.24
N LEU A 94 31.04 -6.64 27.27
CA LEU A 94 30.50 -7.66 28.19
C LEU A 94 31.01 -9.07 27.82
N THR A 95 31.11 -9.38 26.53
CA THR A 95 31.60 -10.66 26.02
C THR A 95 33.08 -10.83 26.34
N GLU A 96 33.89 -9.81 26.19
CA GLU A 96 35.31 -9.82 26.55
C GLU A 96 35.49 -10.04 28.06
N ALA A 97 34.80 -9.24 28.89
CA ALA A 97 34.84 -9.41 30.35
C ALA A 97 34.38 -10.80 30.80
N PHE A 98 33.34 -11.36 30.18
CA PHE A 98 32.85 -12.70 30.48
C PHE A 98 33.89 -13.78 30.06
N SER A 99 34.50 -13.63 28.90
CA SER A 99 35.52 -14.56 28.39
C SER A 99 36.74 -14.57 29.28
N GLU A 100 37.26 -13.44 29.74
CA GLU A 100 38.36 -13.34 30.71
C GLU A 100 38.00 -14.01 32.02
N ARG A 101 36.77 -13.78 32.51
CA ARG A 101 36.27 -14.41 33.75
C ARG A 101 36.21 -15.92 33.64
N VAL A 102 35.68 -16.46 32.53
CA VAL A 102 35.62 -17.92 32.29
C VAL A 102 37.00 -18.53 32.27
N VAL A 103 37.98 -17.90 31.63
CA VAL A 103 39.36 -18.36 31.59
C VAL A 103 39.98 -18.39 32.98
N GLU A 104 39.82 -17.34 33.78
CA GLU A 104 40.36 -17.28 35.13
C GLU A 104 39.68 -18.29 36.07
N THR A 105 38.36 -18.44 36.00
CA THR A 105 37.61 -19.44 36.78
C THR A 105 38.04 -20.86 36.42
N TYR A 106 38.26 -21.15 35.10
CA TYR A 106 38.79 -22.44 34.66
C TYR A 106 40.20 -22.72 35.14
N LYS A 107 41.11 -21.74 35.14
CA LYS A 107 42.46 -21.87 35.70
C LYS A 107 42.39 -22.18 37.19
N MET A 108 41.56 -21.46 37.95
CA MET A 108 41.37 -21.70 39.39
C MET A 108 40.82 -23.11 39.67
N SER A 109 39.88 -23.59 38.88
CA SER A 109 39.30 -24.92 39.05
C SER A 109 40.27 -26.07 38.78
N LYS A 110 41.28 -25.85 37.90
CA LYS A 110 42.35 -26.84 37.63
C LYS A 110 43.46 -26.89 38.69
N VAL A 111 43.71 -25.74 39.32
CA VAL A 111 44.85 -25.64 40.27
C VAL A 111 44.44 -25.93 41.72
N ASN A 112 43.20 -25.58 42.10
CA ASN A 112 42.70 -25.78 43.45
C ASN A 112 41.22 -26.18 43.43
N ASP A 113 40.92 -27.38 43.95
CA ASP A 113 39.53 -27.73 44.27
C ASP A 113 38.98 -26.69 45.28
N PRO A 114 37.86 -25.96 44.99
CA PRO A 114 37.31 -24.98 45.92
C PRO A 114 37.02 -25.54 47.31
N LEU A 115 36.70 -26.83 47.45
CA LEU A 115 36.54 -27.54 48.70
C LEU A 115 37.87 -27.68 49.42
N LEU A 116 38.94 -28.02 48.70
CA LEU A 116 40.27 -28.18 49.28
C LEU A 116 40.80 -26.80 49.76
N LEU A 117 40.51 -25.74 49.07
CA LEU A 117 40.87 -24.37 49.45
C LEU A 117 40.19 -23.93 50.76
N LEU A 118 38.96 -24.40 51.03
CA LEU A 118 38.24 -24.14 52.27
C LEU A 118 38.77 -24.99 53.42
N ILE A 119 38.98 -26.26 53.17
CA ILE A 119 39.46 -27.27 54.23
C ILE A 119 40.90 -27.02 54.63
N SER A 120 41.75 -26.52 53.74
CA SER A 120 43.16 -26.19 54.03
C SER A 120 43.40 -24.93 54.85
N SER A 121 42.31 -24.25 55.30
CA SER A 121 42.40 -23.03 56.07
C SER A 121 42.82 -23.29 57.51
N PRO A 122 43.73 -22.48 58.06
CA PRO A 122 44.30 -22.70 59.39
C PRO A 122 43.32 -22.42 60.53
N ASN A 123 42.21 -21.65 60.30
CA ASN A 123 41.19 -21.32 61.29
C ASN A 123 39.84 -21.06 60.66
N LEU A 124 38.76 -21.15 61.48
CA LEU A 124 37.36 -20.91 61.01
C LEU A 124 37.10 -19.55 60.42
N ASN A 125 37.72 -18.49 60.92
CA ASN A 125 37.54 -17.13 60.38
C ASN A 125 38.03 -17.05 58.93
N GLU A 126 39.12 -17.71 58.62
CA GLU A 126 39.66 -17.78 57.26
C GLU A 126 38.79 -18.59 56.32
N VAL A 127 38.18 -19.71 56.79
CA VAL A 127 37.16 -20.47 56.05
C VAL A 127 35.99 -19.58 55.66
N PHE A 128 35.43 -18.82 56.61
CA PHE A 128 34.32 -17.89 56.35
C PHE A 128 34.71 -16.79 55.38
N SER A 129 35.91 -16.23 55.50
CA SER A 129 36.41 -15.18 54.60
C SER A 129 36.55 -15.70 53.17
N ARG A 130 37.13 -16.89 52.98
CA ARG A 130 37.31 -17.56 51.67
C ARG A 130 35.96 -17.95 51.06
N TYR A 131 35.03 -18.48 51.86
CA TYR A 131 33.67 -18.79 51.42
C TYR A 131 32.92 -17.52 50.96
N SER A 132 32.95 -16.45 51.75
CA SER A 132 32.33 -15.18 51.41
C SER A 132 32.93 -14.59 50.14
N TYR A 133 34.21 -14.73 49.91
CA TYR A 133 34.89 -14.27 48.69
C TYR A 133 34.46 -15.07 47.49
N LEU A 134 34.43 -16.41 47.57
CA LEU A 134 33.96 -17.28 46.49
C LEU A 134 32.50 -17.00 46.13
N ARG A 135 31.65 -16.77 47.13
CA ARG A 135 30.24 -16.43 46.91
C ARG A 135 30.10 -15.10 46.18
N LYS A 136 30.87 -14.07 46.55
CA LYS A 136 30.87 -12.77 45.84
C LYS A 136 31.31 -12.90 44.37
N ILE A 137 32.28 -13.78 44.11
CA ILE A 137 32.69 -14.09 42.73
C ILE A 137 31.54 -14.70 41.93
N GLN A 138 30.89 -15.75 42.50
CA GLN A 138 29.76 -16.42 41.84
C GLN A 138 28.58 -15.48 41.60
N ASP A 139 28.27 -14.60 42.55
CA ASP A 139 27.20 -13.62 42.39
C ASP A 139 27.55 -12.61 41.31
N ALA A 140 28.81 -12.14 41.22
CA ALA A 140 29.29 -11.24 40.18
C ALA A 140 29.29 -11.88 38.76
N ASP A 141 29.68 -13.15 38.69
CA ASP A 141 29.66 -13.91 37.41
C ASP A 141 28.23 -14.15 36.93
N ARG A 142 27.29 -14.41 37.85
CA ARG A 142 25.86 -14.53 37.52
C ARG A 142 25.28 -13.20 37.03
N ASP A 143 25.58 -12.09 37.69
CA ASP A 143 25.15 -10.75 37.29
C ASP A 143 25.68 -10.39 35.88
N LEU A 144 26.97 -10.67 35.62
CA LEU A 144 27.60 -10.43 34.33
C LEU A 144 26.92 -11.28 33.21
N LEU A 145 26.64 -12.54 33.46
CA LEU A 145 25.95 -13.42 32.49
C LEU A 145 24.53 -12.91 32.22
N GLN A 146 23.81 -12.49 33.25
CA GLN A 146 22.45 -11.94 33.11
C GLN A 146 22.44 -10.66 32.30
N ARG A 147 23.40 -9.76 32.53
CA ARG A 147 23.54 -8.52 31.73
C ARG A 147 23.86 -8.81 30.27
N LEU A 148 24.77 -9.78 30.03
CA LEU A 148 25.11 -10.20 28.68
C LEU A 148 23.85 -10.73 27.93
N GLN A 149 23.09 -11.58 28.61
CA GLN A 149 21.86 -12.14 28.04
C GLN A 149 20.81 -11.07 27.73
N GLN A 150 20.57 -10.15 28.67
CA GLN A 150 19.66 -9.02 28.48
C GLN A 150 20.10 -8.12 27.30
N ALA A 151 21.39 -7.81 27.22
CA ALA A 151 21.93 -7.01 26.12
C ALA A 151 21.77 -7.72 24.76
N GLN A 152 21.97 -9.03 24.69
CA GLN A 152 21.77 -9.83 23.48
C GLN A 152 20.29 -9.84 23.05
N ASP A 153 19.36 -10.01 23.98
CA ASP A 153 17.95 -10.03 23.69
C ASP A 153 17.49 -8.64 23.18
N THR A 154 17.88 -7.57 23.86
CA THR A 154 17.61 -6.20 23.41
C THR A 154 18.19 -5.91 22.03
N TYR A 155 19.43 -6.33 21.76
CA TYR A 155 20.04 -6.17 20.43
C TYR A 155 19.25 -6.86 19.33
N LYS A 156 18.80 -8.10 19.59
CA LYS A 156 17.97 -8.83 18.61
C LYS A 156 16.64 -8.14 18.34
N ASP A 157 15.95 -7.68 19.38
CA ASP A 157 14.67 -7.00 19.26
C ASP A 157 14.82 -5.70 18.46
N GLU A 158 15.83 -4.88 18.77
CA GLU A 158 16.09 -3.65 18.05
C GLU A 158 16.46 -3.87 16.56
N ARG A 159 17.15 -4.98 16.25
CA ARG A 159 17.43 -5.36 14.85
C ARG A 159 16.17 -5.73 14.09
N VAL A 160 15.23 -6.45 14.71
CA VAL A 160 13.94 -6.79 14.12
C VAL A 160 13.12 -5.52 13.86
N ASP A 161 13.08 -4.61 14.84
CA ASP A 161 12.38 -3.32 14.68
C ASP A 161 12.99 -2.48 13.54
N GLN A 162 14.32 -2.49 13.40
CA GLN A 162 15.02 -1.80 12.30
C GLN A 162 14.60 -2.36 10.93
N GLU A 163 14.53 -3.69 10.79
CA GLU A 163 14.09 -4.32 9.55
C GLU A 163 12.64 -3.97 9.19
N GLN A 164 11.75 -3.96 10.19
CA GLN A 164 10.36 -3.55 9.99
C GLN A 164 10.24 -2.11 9.53
N LEU A 165 10.98 -1.18 10.15
CA LEU A 165 10.99 0.21 9.75
C LEU A 165 11.57 0.42 8.35
N GLN A 166 12.57 -0.36 7.94
CA GLN A 166 13.11 -0.32 6.57
C GLN A 166 12.07 -0.75 5.53
N ASN A 167 11.32 -1.81 5.80
CA ASN A 167 10.23 -2.28 4.95
C ASN A 167 9.09 -1.25 4.86
N GLU A 168 8.76 -0.60 5.99
CA GLU A 168 7.78 0.49 6.01
C GLU A 168 8.25 1.69 5.18
N LEU A 169 9.52 2.09 5.31
CA LEU A 169 10.11 3.18 4.53
C LEU A 169 10.03 2.92 3.03
N GLU A 170 10.39 1.71 2.59
CA GLU A 170 10.30 1.33 1.18
C GLU A 170 8.87 1.42 0.65
N SER A 171 7.90 0.92 1.42
CA SER A 171 6.48 1.02 1.08
C SER A 171 6.00 2.47 0.96
N GLN A 172 6.38 3.32 1.91
CA GLN A 172 6.05 4.75 1.90
C GLN A 172 6.68 5.48 0.72
N GLN A 173 7.92 5.17 0.36
CA GLN A 173 8.59 5.74 -0.82
C GLN A 173 7.92 5.33 -2.13
N LYS A 174 7.50 4.07 -2.26
CA LYS A 174 6.72 3.59 -3.42
C LYS A 174 5.39 4.35 -3.53
N LEU A 175 4.67 4.50 -2.41
CA LEU A 175 3.42 5.26 -2.37
C LEU A 175 3.63 6.72 -2.77
N LEU A 176 4.66 7.37 -2.26
CA LEU A 176 4.99 8.76 -2.59
C LEU A 176 5.24 8.94 -4.09
N ASN A 177 5.99 8.03 -4.71
CA ASN A 177 6.27 8.06 -6.14
C ASN A 177 4.98 7.88 -6.96
N THR A 178 4.10 6.95 -6.55
CA THR A 178 2.81 6.74 -7.19
C THR A 178 1.92 7.98 -7.10
N GLN A 179 1.85 8.64 -5.94
CA GLN A 179 1.07 9.87 -5.77
C GLN A 179 1.60 11.02 -6.63
N LYS A 180 2.92 11.22 -6.70
CA LYS A 180 3.55 12.22 -7.57
C LYS A 180 3.27 11.96 -9.04
N LEU A 181 3.34 10.70 -9.47
CA LEU A 181 3.03 10.31 -10.84
C LEU A 181 1.53 10.52 -11.16
N ALA A 182 0.64 10.15 -10.24
CA ALA A 182 -0.80 10.34 -10.39
C ALA A 182 -1.16 11.83 -10.56
N LYS A 183 -0.58 12.71 -9.73
CA LYS A 183 -0.75 14.16 -9.88
C LYS A 183 -0.24 14.66 -11.23
N LYS A 184 0.95 14.22 -11.66
CA LYS A 184 1.51 14.58 -12.95
C LYS A 184 0.58 14.18 -14.11
N LEU A 185 0.12 12.93 -14.11
CA LEU A 185 -0.80 12.43 -15.15
C LEU A 185 -2.15 13.16 -15.16
N LEU A 186 -2.68 13.48 -13.98
CA LEU A 186 -3.88 14.31 -13.87
C LEU A 186 -3.68 15.65 -14.59
N LEU A 187 -2.59 16.36 -14.30
CA LEU A 187 -2.29 17.65 -14.91
C LEU A 187 -2.02 17.53 -16.43
N ASP A 188 -1.28 16.50 -16.85
CA ASP A 188 -0.96 16.25 -18.26
C ASP A 188 -2.22 15.92 -19.07
N GLN A 189 -3.12 15.10 -18.54
CA GLN A 189 -4.35 14.69 -19.22
C GLN A 189 -5.40 15.77 -19.24
N THR A 190 -5.58 16.48 -18.15
CA THR A 190 -6.57 17.57 -18.07
C THR A 190 -6.03 18.87 -18.69
N LYS A 191 -4.72 19.06 -18.77
CA LYS A 191 -4.06 20.33 -19.13
C LYS A 191 -4.57 21.49 -18.26
N ASN A 192 -4.83 21.17 -16.98
CA ASN A 192 -5.41 22.09 -15.99
C ASN A 192 -6.78 22.67 -16.40
N ASP A 193 -7.55 21.94 -17.22
CA ASP A 193 -8.88 22.31 -17.71
C ASP A 193 -9.96 21.54 -16.92
N GLU A 194 -10.79 22.29 -16.17
CA GLU A 194 -11.87 21.74 -15.36
C GLU A 194 -12.90 20.97 -16.21
N LYS A 195 -13.25 21.48 -17.38
CA LYS A 195 -14.25 20.84 -18.27
C LYS A 195 -13.75 19.47 -18.73
N LYS A 196 -12.46 19.37 -19.05
CA LYS A 196 -11.83 18.10 -19.44
C LYS A 196 -11.80 17.12 -18.30
N TYR A 197 -11.49 17.57 -17.07
CA TYR A 197 -11.55 16.76 -15.86
C TYR A 197 -12.97 16.23 -15.63
N GLN A 198 -14.00 17.08 -15.68
CA GLN A 198 -15.40 16.66 -15.50
C GLN A 198 -15.85 15.65 -16.57
N THR A 199 -15.36 15.80 -17.81
CA THR A 199 -15.62 14.83 -18.87
C THR A 199 -15.05 13.45 -18.53
N LEU A 200 -13.78 13.38 -18.11
CA LEU A 200 -13.12 12.13 -17.73
C LEU A 200 -13.76 11.46 -16.51
N LEU A 201 -14.18 12.25 -15.53
CA LEU A 201 -14.89 11.74 -14.35
C LEU A 201 -16.28 11.20 -14.73
N SER A 202 -17.03 11.89 -15.59
CA SER A 202 -18.34 11.43 -16.03
C SER A 202 -18.27 10.14 -16.85
N GLN A 203 -17.19 9.95 -17.63
CA GLN A 203 -16.92 8.70 -18.36
C GLN A 203 -16.73 7.52 -17.39
N ALA A 204 -15.91 7.67 -16.35
CA ALA A 204 -15.68 6.62 -15.36
C ALA A 204 -16.97 6.27 -14.58
N LEU A 205 -17.80 7.27 -14.24
CA LEU A 205 -19.10 7.03 -13.60
C LEU A 205 -20.09 6.30 -14.52
N ALA A 206 -20.09 6.64 -15.81
CA ALA A 206 -20.94 5.97 -16.80
C ALA A 206 -20.55 4.51 -17.01
N GLU A 207 -19.26 4.21 -17.02
CA GLU A 207 -18.73 2.85 -17.08
C GLU A 207 -19.18 2.01 -15.87
N LYS A 208 -18.99 2.54 -14.66
CA LYS A 208 -19.51 1.90 -13.44
C LYS A 208 -21.00 1.59 -13.53
N ALA A 209 -21.81 2.60 -13.92
CA ALA A 209 -23.26 2.44 -14.05
C ALA A 209 -23.64 1.34 -15.06
N ALA A 210 -22.91 1.23 -16.18
CA ALA A 210 -23.12 0.17 -17.18
C ALA A 210 -22.81 -1.21 -16.61
N ILE A 211 -21.73 -1.38 -15.82
CA ILE A 211 -21.41 -2.66 -15.17
C ILE A 211 -22.50 -3.06 -14.17
N GLU A 212 -22.93 -2.13 -13.30
CA GLU A 212 -23.99 -2.41 -12.33
C GLU A 212 -25.32 -2.81 -13.03
N LYS A 213 -25.62 -2.18 -14.14
CA LYS A 213 -26.80 -2.50 -14.94
C LYS A 213 -26.69 -3.87 -15.60
N ALA A 214 -25.51 -4.24 -16.11
CA ALA A 214 -25.25 -5.55 -16.72
C ALA A 214 -25.57 -6.71 -15.76
N LEU A 215 -25.31 -6.57 -14.48
CA LEU A 215 -25.65 -7.55 -13.43
C LEU A 215 -27.17 -7.79 -13.32
N VAL A 216 -27.98 -6.78 -13.61
CA VAL A 216 -29.45 -6.86 -13.51
C VAL A 216 -30.09 -7.31 -14.81
N SER A 217 -29.56 -6.86 -15.96
CA SER A 217 -30.18 -7.03 -17.30
C SER A 217 -29.45 -8.05 -18.18
N GLY A 218 -28.36 -8.65 -17.72
CA GLY A 218 -27.56 -9.57 -18.52
C GLY A 218 -28.32 -10.82 -18.95
N THR A 219 -28.15 -11.18 -20.21
CA THR A 219 -28.76 -12.38 -20.79
C THR A 219 -27.87 -13.60 -20.55
N LYS A 220 -28.42 -14.63 -19.92
CA LYS A 220 -27.72 -15.90 -19.70
C LYS A 220 -27.47 -16.61 -21.02
N VAL A 221 -26.20 -16.96 -21.27
CA VAL A 221 -25.77 -17.74 -22.44
C VAL A 221 -25.76 -19.23 -22.12
N GLY A 222 -25.19 -19.62 -20.98
CA GLY A 222 -25.12 -21.01 -20.55
C GLY A 222 -23.86 -21.35 -19.77
N PRO A 223 -23.66 -22.62 -19.43
CA PRO A 223 -22.46 -23.06 -18.74
C PRO A 223 -21.22 -22.97 -19.64
N VAL A 224 -20.08 -22.63 -19.04
CA VAL A 224 -18.75 -22.63 -19.71
C VAL A 224 -17.74 -23.35 -18.83
N LYS A 225 -16.72 -23.91 -19.47
CA LYS A 225 -15.57 -24.55 -18.84
C LYS A 225 -14.34 -23.65 -18.89
N ALA A 226 -13.41 -23.85 -17.96
CA ALA A 226 -12.11 -23.21 -18.02
C ALA A 226 -11.44 -23.42 -19.40
N GLY A 227 -10.98 -22.33 -20.02
CA GLY A 227 -10.38 -22.34 -21.35
C GLY A 227 -11.35 -22.14 -22.53
N ASP A 228 -12.68 -22.22 -22.33
CA ASP A 228 -13.65 -21.96 -23.39
C ASP A 228 -13.54 -20.51 -23.90
N PRO A 229 -13.61 -20.30 -25.25
CA PRO A 229 -13.66 -18.94 -25.79
C PRO A 229 -15.01 -18.28 -25.47
N ILE A 230 -14.99 -17.09 -24.87
CA ILE A 230 -16.20 -16.39 -24.41
C ILE A 230 -16.46 -15.07 -25.12
N ALA A 231 -15.41 -14.40 -25.58
CA ALA A 231 -15.48 -13.11 -26.27
C ALA A 231 -14.15 -12.80 -27.01
N MET A 232 -14.08 -11.62 -27.61
CA MET A 232 -12.84 -11.06 -28.15
C MET A 232 -12.59 -9.67 -27.56
N VAL A 233 -11.31 -9.34 -27.33
CA VAL A 233 -10.89 -8.01 -26.92
C VAL A 233 -11.31 -6.99 -27.95
N GLY A 234 -11.97 -5.95 -27.51
CA GLY A 234 -12.50 -4.89 -28.38
C GLY A 234 -12.16 -3.50 -27.86
N ASN A 235 -13.00 -2.56 -28.23
CA ASN A 235 -12.96 -1.19 -27.80
C ASN A 235 -14.39 -0.64 -27.64
N SER A 236 -15.34 -1.50 -27.25
CA SER A 236 -16.72 -1.08 -27.04
C SER A 236 -16.77 -0.09 -25.87
N GLY A 237 -17.65 0.89 -25.97
CA GLY A 237 -17.68 2.01 -25.06
C GLY A 237 -16.82 3.22 -25.49
N TYR A 238 -15.97 3.08 -26.52
CA TYR A 238 -15.21 4.22 -27.05
C TYR A 238 -16.14 5.23 -27.73
N PRO A 239 -15.95 6.54 -27.57
CA PRO A 239 -14.93 7.21 -26.76
C PRO A 239 -15.39 7.52 -25.33
N SER A 240 -16.57 7.11 -24.90
CA SER A 240 -17.18 7.53 -23.63
C SER A 240 -16.65 6.76 -22.40
N CYS A 241 -16.34 5.47 -22.54
CA CYS A 241 -15.97 4.59 -21.42
C CYS A 241 -14.72 3.77 -21.69
N SER A 242 -14.22 3.79 -22.91
CA SER A 242 -12.95 3.17 -23.26
C SER A 242 -12.00 4.21 -23.82
N THR A 243 -10.72 4.06 -23.57
CA THR A 243 -9.66 4.94 -24.10
C THR A 243 -8.92 4.30 -25.27
N GLY A 244 -9.13 3.01 -25.52
CA GLY A 244 -8.47 2.24 -26.55
C GLY A 244 -8.77 0.75 -26.43
N LYS A 245 -8.27 -0.05 -27.35
CA LYS A 245 -8.47 -1.50 -27.35
C LYS A 245 -7.74 -2.14 -26.18
N HIS A 246 -8.47 -2.75 -25.25
CA HIS A 246 -7.96 -3.54 -24.12
C HIS A 246 -9.07 -4.39 -23.52
N LEU A 247 -8.69 -5.35 -22.69
CA LEU A 247 -9.58 -6.08 -21.81
C LEU A 247 -9.48 -5.48 -20.42
N HIS A 248 -10.58 -4.93 -19.89
CA HIS A 248 -10.72 -4.69 -18.45
C HIS A 248 -11.26 -5.97 -17.81
N PHE A 249 -10.43 -6.62 -16.99
CA PHE A 249 -10.74 -7.87 -16.29
C PHE A 249 -10.94 -7.59 -14.80
N GLU A 250 -12.20 -7.66 -14.35
CA GLU A 250 -12.60 -7.38 -12.97
C GLU A 250 -13.08 -8.66 -12.28
N VAL A 251 -12.75 -8.82 -11.00
CA VAL A 251 -13.28 -9.89 -10.14
C VAL A 251 -14.03 -9.29 -8.96
N ARG A 252 -15.23 -9.83 -8.69
CA ARG A 252 -16.01 -9.51 -7.49
C ARG A 252 -16.27 -10.77 -6.68
N LYS A 253 -16.19 -10.63 -5.35
CA LYS A 253 -16.61 -11.64 -4.39
C LYS A 253 -17.66 -11.03 -3.45
N ASN A 254 -18.83 -11.68 -3.34
CA ASN A 254 -19.97 -11.13 -2.59
C ASN A 254 -20.30 -9.68 -3.03
N ASN A 255 -20.27 -9.43 -4.34
CA ASN A 255 -20.48 -8.13 -4.98
C ASN A 255 -19.51 -7.01 -4.56
N THR A 256 -18.34 -7.37 -3.99
CA THR A 256 -17.26 -6.43 -3.65
C THR A 256 -16.09 -6.65 -4.59
N TRP A 257 -15.49 -5.57 -5.09
CA TRP A 257 -14.26 -5.63 -5.91
C TRP A 257 -13.12 -6.24 -5.12
N VAL A 258 -12.44 -7.19 -5.73
CA VAL A 258 -11.27 -7.85 -5.15
C VAL A 258 -10.15 -7.91 -6.18
N ASP A 259 -8.91 -7.94 -5.70
CA ASP A 259 -7.74 -8.11 -6.58
C ASP A 259 -7.86 -9.43 -7.36
N PRO A 260 -7.76 -9.42 -8.70
CA PRO A 260 -7.77 -10.64 -9.50
C PRO A 260 -6.55 -11.54 -9.29
N ALA A 261 -5.40 -11.02 -8.85
CA ALA A 261 -4.16 -11.79 -8.73
C ALA A 261 -4.28 -13.06 -7.88
N PRO A 262 -4.93 -13.06 -6.69
CA PRO A 262 -5.09 -14.27 -5.89
C PRO A 262 -5.91 -15.39 -6.56
N PHE A 263 -6.68 -15.10 -7.59
CA PHE A 263 -7.46 -16.10 -8.32
C PHE A 263 -6.66 -16.72 -9.48
N LEU A 264 -5.83 -15.94 -10.16
CA LEU A 264 -5.09 -16.33 -11.35
C LEU A 264 -3.86 -17.18 -11.03
N GLN A 265 -3.51 -18.11 -11.91
CA GLN A 265 -2.26 -18.88 -11.85
C GLN A 265 -1.06 -17.93 -11.93
N ASN A 266 0.02 -18.27 -11.22
CA ASN A 266 1.26 -17.52 -11.30
C ASN A 266 1.80 -17.51 -12.73
N LYS A 267 2.06 -16.32 -13.27
CA LYS A 267 2.59 -16.11 -14.62
C LYS A 267 3.46 -14.88 -14.69
N THR A 268 4.56 -14.95 -15.40
CA THR A 268 5.38 -13.78 -15.74
C THR A 268 4.78 -13.09 -16.96
N ILE A 269 4.43 -11.81 -16.80
CA ILE A 269 3.81 -10.97 -17.83
C ILE A 269 4.61 -9.69 -18.01
N GLN A 270 4.37 -8.99 -19.12
CA GLN A 270 4.92 -7.64 -19.31
C GLN A 270 4.11 -6.63 -18.52
N ASP A 271 4.75 -5.91 -17.62
CA ASP A 271 4.15 -4.88 -16.76
C ASP A 271 4.49 -3.50 -17.33
N GLU A 272 3.54 -2.90 -18.03
CA GLU A 272 3.74 -1.57 -18.63
C GLU A 272 3.50 -0.43 -17.64
N GLU A 273 2.69 -0.68 -16.59
CA GLU A 273 2.45 0.34 -15.57
C GLU A 273 3.71 0.60 -14.72
N LYS A 274 4.41 -0.48 -14.33
CA LYS A 274 5.59 -0.40 -13.46
C LYS A 274 6.92 -0.48 -14.23
N GLY A 275 6.82 -0.90 -15.49
CA GLY A 275 7.97 -1.14 -16.35
C GLY A 275 8.61 -2.52 -16.16
N GLY A 276 8.99 -3.17 -17.26
CA GLY A 276 9.65 -4.47 -17.25
C GLY A 276 8.71 -5.66 -17.22
N THR A 277 9.04 -6.69 -16.45
CA THR A 277 8.23 -7.90 -16.29
C THR A 277 7.90 -8.13 -14.82
N ALA A 278 6.72 -8.69 -14.53
CA ALA A 278 6.29 -9.04 -13.19
C ALA A 278 5.72 -10.46 -13.16
N SER A 279 5.96 -11.20 -12.08
CA SER A 279 5.32 -12.47 -11.79
C SER A 279 4.07 -12.21 -10.96
N ILE A 280 2.89 -12.49 -11.54
CA ILE A 280 1.59 -12.15 -10.96
C ILE A 280 0.71 -13.39 -10.92
N GLY A 281 -0.07 -13.52 -9.85
CA GLY A 281 -0.98 -14.62 -9.61
C GLY A 281 -0.47 -15.60 -8.54
N SER A 282 -1.41 -16.19 -7.81
CA SER A 282 -1.14 -17.22 -6.79
C SER A 282 -2.27 -18.26 -6.67
N GLY A 283 -3.30 -18.15 -7.51
CA GLY A 283 -4.47 -19.02 -7.52
C GLY A 283 -4.43 -20.11 -8.57
N GLY A 284 -5.62 -20.64 -8.89
CA GLY A 284 -5.78 -21.77 -9.82
C GLY A 284 -6.45 -21.43 -11.15
N TRP A 285 -6.97 -20.20 -11.32
CA TRP A 285 -7.66 -19.79 -12.55
C TRP A 285 -6.67 -19.57 -13.70
N GLN A 286 -7.06 -19.94 -14.91
CA GLN A 286 -6.30 -19.60 -16.11
C GLN A 286 -6.35 -18.10 -16.38
N TRP A 287 -5.32 -17.57 -17.03
CA TRP A 287 -5.37 -16.19 -17.52
C TRP A 287 -6.38 -16.07 -18.67
N PRO A 288 -7.18 -14.99 -18.71
CA PRO A 288 -8.21 -14.81 -19.72
C PRO A 288 -7.65 -14.55 -21.12
N LEU A 289 -6.38 -14.21 -21.25
CA LEU A 289 -5.68 -13.95 -22.51
C LEU A 289 -4.50 -14.91 -22.71
N SER A 290 -4.15 -15.13 -23.98
CA SER A 290 -2.98 -15.91 -24.36
C SER A 290 -1.69 -15.08 -24.26
N ASP A 291 -0.54 -15.75 -24.01
CA ASP A 291 0.77 -15.11 -24.00
C ASP A 291 1.17 -14.58 -25.40
N PRO A 292 2.01 -13.54 -25.46
CA PRO A 292 2.50 -12.72 -24.35
C PRO A 292 1.44 -11.73 -23.85
N ILE A 293 1.22 -11.72 -22.54
CA ILE A 293 0.27 -10.80 -21.89
C ILE A 293 1.01 -9.53 -21.47
N ARG A 294 0.36 -8.40 -21.72
CA ARG A 294 0.79 -7.06 -21.30
C ARG A 294 -0.26 -6.48 -20.37
N MET A 295 0.15 -6.08 -19.17
CA MET A 295 -0.68 -5.38 -18.20
C MET A 295 -0.39 -3.90 -18.30
N THR A 296 -1.42 -3.13 -18.64
CA THR A 296 -1.32 -1.66 -18.77
C THR A 296 -1.79 -0.94 -17.53
N GLN A 297 -2.63 -1.60 -16.70
CA GLN A 297 -3.05 -1.07 -15.40
C GLN A 297 -3.37 -2.20 -14.42
N HIS A 298 -2.85 -2.06 -13.19
CA HIS A 298 -3.11 -2.99 -12.08
C HIS A 298 -4.43 -2.70 -11.36
N TYR A 299 -4.92 -3.68 -10.58
CA TYR A 299 -5.93 -3.46 -9.57
C TYR A 299 -5.36 -2.58 -8.44
N GLY A 300 -6.22 -1.74 -7.85
CA GLY A 300 -5.84 -0.95 -6.70
C GLY A 300 -5.51 0.50 -7.04
N HIS A 301 -4.67 1.11 -6.21
CA HIS A 301 -4.21 2.47 -6.45
C HIS A 301 -3.14 2.52 -7.54
N THR A 302 -3.47 3.17 -8.63
CA THR A 302 -2.64 3.33 -9.83
C THR A 302 -2.38 4.81 -10.09
N PRO A 303 -1.48 5.18 -11.01
CA PRO A 303 -1.30 6.56 -11.41
C PRO A 303 -2.57 7.26 -11.95
N TRP A 304 -3.60 6.50 -12.34
CA TRP A 304 -4.89 7.02 -12.81
C TRP A 304 -5.99 6.99 -11.75
N SER A 305 -5.69 6.72 -10.49
CA SER A 305 -6.62 6.61 -9.35
C SER A 305 -7.61 7.77 -9.24
N TRP A 306 -7.25 8.94 -9.68
CA TRP A 306 -8.12 10.12 -9.71
C TRP A 306 -9.38 9.95 -10.58
N ARG A 307 -9.37 9.02 -11.56
CA ARG A 307 -10.54 8.68 -12.39
C ARG A 307 -11.56 7.84 -11.64
N TYR A 308 -11.14 7.09 -10.64
CA TYR A 308 -11.90 6.08 -9.91
C TYR A 308 -12.37 6.58 -8.55
N SER A 309 -12.77 7.86 -8.44
CA SER A 309 -13.24 8.45 -7.18
C SER A 309 -14.45 7.71 -6.58
N TYR A 310 -15.25 7.05 -7.42
CA TYR A 310 -16.40 6.23 -7.01
C TYR A 310 -16.02 4.95 -6.25
N SER A 311 -14.81 4.46 -6.40
CA SER A 311 -14.24 3.28 -5.73
C SER A 311 -13.16 3.64 -4.70
N GLY A 312 -13.12 4.92 -4.27
CA GLY A 312 -12.06 5.40 -3.37
C GLY A 312 -10.69 5.52 -4.04
N GLY A 313 -10.66 5.69 -5.37
CA GLY A 313 -9.43 5.78 -6.15
C GLY A 313 -8.84 4.41 -6.53
N ILE A 314 -9.62 3.34 -6.40
CA ILE A 314 -9.20 1.99 -6.75
C ILE A 314 -9.61 1.68 -8.20
N HIS A 315 -8.66 1.30 -9.06
CA HIS A 315 -8.95 0.61 -10.31
C HIS A 315 -9.49 -0.78 -9.99
N THR A 316 -10.66 -1.13 -10.52
CA THR A 316 -11.46 -2.26 -10.03
C THR A 316 -11.05 -3.61 -10.65
N GLY A 317 -10.12 -3.61 -11.59
CA GLY A 317 -9.66 -4.80 -12.29
C GLY A 317 -8.23 -4.71 -12.81
N PHE A 318 -7.90 -5.55 -13.77
CA PHE A 318 -6.67 -5.49 -14.57
C PHE A 318 -7.00 -5.01 -15.97
N ASP A 319 -6.24 -4.04 -16.50
CA ASP A 319 -6.27 -3.73 -17.92
C ASP A 319 -5.20 -4.54 -18.66
N LEU A 320 -5.64 -5.40 -19.56
CA LEU A 320 -4.82 -6.41 -20.21
C LEU A 320 -4.88 -6.32 -21.73
N ASN A 321 -3.77 -6.63 -22.36
CA ASN A 321 -3.67 -6.87 -23.80
C ASN A 321 -2.83 -8.13 -24.06
N SER A 322 -3.05 -8.73 -25.24
CA SER A 322 -2.17 -9.77 -25.77
C SER A 322 -1.74 -9.38 -27.19
N SER A 323 -0.48 -9.65 -27.54
CA SER A 323 0.01 -9.43 -28.89
C SER A 323 -0.19 -10.64 -29.81
N SER A 324 -0.61 -11.80 -29.26
CA SER A 324 -0.79 -13.04 -30.04
C SER A 324 -2.25 -13.31 -30.40
N SER A 325 -3.21 -12.92 -29.56
CA SER A 325 -4.62 -13.24 -29.76
C SER A 325 -5.54 -12.31 -28.99
N ASP A 326 -6.63 -11.90 -29.64
CA ASP A 326 -7.72 -11.15 -29.00
C ASP A 326 -8.77 -12.05 -28.31
N VAL A 327 -8.65 -13.38 -28.43
CA VAL A 327 -9.63 -14.29 -27.87
C VAL A 327 -9.56 -14.29 -26.36
N ILE A 328 -10.68 -13.96 -25.72
CA ILE A 328 -10.87 -14.02 -24.28
C ILE A 328 -11.42 -15.40 -23.94
N ARG A 329 -10.82 -16.07 -22.96
CA ARG A 329 -11.20 -17.38 -22.48
C ARG A 329 -11.69 -17.33 -21.04
N ALA A 330 -12.62 -18.23 -20.70
CA ALA A 330 -13.09 -18.41 -19.32
C ALA A 330 -11.92 -18.87 -18.44
N PRO A 331 -11.60 -18.18 -17.32
CA PRO A 331 -10.50 -18.55 -16.45
C PRO A 331 -10.83 -19.78 -15.58
N ALA A 332 -12.12 -20.02 -15.34
CA ALA A 332 -12.66 -21.14 -14.57
C ALA A 332 -14.07 -21.48 -15.02
N ASP A 333 -14.59 -22.60 -14.56
CA ASP A 333 -15.96 -23.05 -14.83
C ASP A 333 -16.98 -22.06 -14.25
N GLY A 334 -18.13 -21.91 -14.91
CA GLY A 334 -19.23 -21.07 -14.44
C GLY A 334 -20.38 -20.94 -15.42
N ASN A 335 -21.27 -19.98 -15.17
CA ASN A 335 -22.36 -19.62 -16.08
C ASN A 335 -22.04 -18.28 -16.75
N LEU A 336 -22.07 -18.28 -18.07
CA LEU A 336 -21.77 -17.12 -18.91
C LEU A 336 -23.00 -16.27 -19.15
N PHE A 337 -22.83 -14.96 -19.04
CA PHE A 337 -23.83 -13.94 -19.35
C PHE A 337 -23.23 -12.89 -20.30
N LYS A 338 -24.11 -12.23 -21.06
CA LYS A 338 -23.74 -11.11 -21.94
C LYS A 338 -24.70 -9.94 -21.73
N SER A 339 -24.16 -8.74 -21.81
CA SER A 339 -24.95 -7.50 -21.79
C SER A 339 -24.34 -6.48 -22.73
N SER A 340 -25.19 -5.58 -23.21
CA SER A 340 -24.79 -4.43 -24.03
C SER A 340 -25.48 -3.21 -23.45
N GLU A 341 -24.69 -2.35 -22.80
CA GLU A 341 -25.21 -1.27 -21.98
C GLU A 341 -24.80 0.11 -22.51
N LYS A 342 -25.66 1.08 -22.28
CA LYS A 342 -25.35 2.46 -22.62
C LYS A 342 -24.32 3.00 -21.65
N CYS A 343 -23.25 3.60 -22.19
CA CYS A 343 -22.17 4.19 -21.42
C CYS A 343 -21.83 5.58 -22.00
N GLY A 344 -22.37 6.63 -21.38
CA GLY A 344 -22.31 7.97 -21.95
C GLY A 344 -23.01 8.07 -23.31
N SER A 345 -22.30 8.52 -24.34
CA SER A 345 -22.78 8.56 -25.75
C SER A 345 -22.53 7.25 -26.51
N SER A 346 -21.85 6.29 -25.92
CA SER A 346 -21.43 5.03 -26.56
C SER A 346 -22.16 3.85 -25.94
N THR A 347 -21.94 2.65 -26.51
CA THR A 347 -22.40 1.38 -25.99
C THR A 347 -21.20 0.54 -25.60
N ILE A 348 -21.20 -0.01 -24.38
CA ILE A 348 -20.20 -0.95 -23.89
C ILE A 348 -20.79 -2.38 -23.91
N ASN A 349 -20.04 -3.32 -24.48
CA ASN A 349 -20.36 -4.75 -24.39
C ASN A 349 -19.62 -5.35 -23.21
N ILE A 350 -20.35 -6.09 -22.40
CA ILE A 350 -19.89 -6.69 -21.17
C ILE A 350 -20.22 -8.17 -21.20
N VAL A 351 -19.22 -8.99 -20.93
CA VAL A 351 -19.39 -10.41 -20.67
C VAL A 351 -19.04 -10.64 -19.20
N TYR A 352 -19.78 -11.51 -18.51
CA TYR A 352 -19.41 -11.92 -17.17
C TYR A 352 -19.73 -13.39 -16.92
N ILE A 353 -19.00 -13.99 -15.99
CA ILE A 353 -19.18 -15.37 -15.58
C ILE A 353 -19.48 -15.39 -14.08
N GLU A 354 -20.60 -16.02 -13.72
CA GLU A 354 -20.88 -16.38 -12.34
C GLU A 354 -20.22 -17.71 -12.03
N HIS A 355 -19.23 -17.70 -11.15
CA HIS A 355 -18.52 -18.86 -10.63
C HIS A 355 -19.13 -19.36 -9.33
N ALA A 356 -18.55 -20.42 -8.76
CA ALA A 356 -18.87 -20.87 -7.40
C ALA A 356 -18.50 -19.79 -6.35
N ASP A 357 -18.96 -19.99 -5.11
CA ASP A 357 -18.59 -19.18 -3.93
C ASP A 357 -18.88 -17.67 -4.07
N SER A 358 -19.96 -17.32 -4.80
CA SER A 358 -20.36 -15.91 -5.02
C SER A 358 -19.27 -15.06 -5.66
N VAL A 359 -18.44 -15.66 -6.52
CA VAL A 359 -17.42 -14.97 -7.29
C VAL A 359 -17.93 -14.72 -8.70
N ILE A 360 -17.73 -13.50 -9.21
CA ILE A 360 -18.09 -13.09 -10.56
C ILE A 360 -16.86 -12.49 -11.22
N SER A 361 -16.55 -12.94 -12.46
CA SER A 361 -15.54 -12.28 -13.29
C SER A 361 -16.19 -11.53 -14.44
N PHE A 362 -15.75 -10.28 -14.67
CA PHE A 362 -16.23 -9.40 -15.73
C PHE A 362 -15.17 -9.18 -16.79
N TYR A 363 -15.63 -9.06 -18.02
CA TYR A 363 -14.84 -8.82 -19.23
C TYR A 363 -15.47 -7.65 -19.96
N LEU A 364 -14.86 -6.47 -19.85
CA LEU A 364 -15.38 -5.24 -20.44
C LEU A 364 -14.69 -4.92 -21.76
N HIS A 365 -15.31 -4.01 -22.49
CA HIS A 365 -14.85 -3.50 -23.80
C HIS A 365 -14.76 -4.57 -24.89
N VAL A 366 -15.48 -5.69 -24.72
CA VAL A 366 -15.49 -6.79 -25.69
C VAL A 366 -16.16 -6.38 -27.00
N GLN A 367 -15.86 -7.14 -28.09
CA GLN A 367 -16.50 -6.99 -29.41
C GLN A 367 -17.96 -7.40 -29.39
#